data_8befbc9fb078b8cf721c64232ef90f78
#
_entry.id   8befbc9fb078b8cf721c64232ef90f78
#
_cell.length_a   1.000
_cell.length_b   1.000
_cell.length_c   1.000
_cell.angle_alpha   90.00
_cell.angle_beta   90.00
_cell.angle_gamma   90.00
#
_symmetry.space_group_name_H-M   'P 1'
#
loop_
_entity.id
_entity.type
_entity.pdbx_description
1 polymer ?
#
loop_
_entity_poly.entity_id
_entity_poly.type
_entity_poly.pdbx_seq_one_letter_code
_entity_poly.pdbx_strand_id
1 'polypeptide(L)'
;TITVVEVPAVPIITQVAASCTAGGTSTISNYNFAVTYVFTPAGPGVGSDGLITGMITGTTYTVVASNGTCTSASSASFSNAAVLSLPDVPTISIATPTCSSNGVATITNYVAGLTYVFTPAGPTVNATGVISGMTVGTNYVVAASNGSCASADSSSFTINAMLAVPATPTISSVAPTCFVVGSSSISNYNGTLVYTFIPAGPSVGAGGSISGMTIGTSYTVTASDGTCSSLASVSFSNLDVLASPVAPTLSVVNSLICSGETAIFQINGTANNVVTYSINGGTNQTVTLTASGSATVEFDNSTTNVVIELSNISNGNCSLTLTESATVTVESCSIPKGISPNGDGLNDNWDLSAYNIKKVEIFNRYGTKVYSKSNYENEWFGQSDSGNELPDGTYYFVIDFTDLETKTGWIYINRER
;
A
#
# COMPACT_ATOMS: atom_id res chain seq x y z
N THR A 1 -97.51 63.30 43.53
CA THR A 1 -96.07 63.21 43.32
C THR A 1 -95.78 62.32 42.09
N ILE A 2 -95.25 62.90 41.03
CA ILE A 2 -94.80 62.18 39.88
C ILE A 2 -93.42 61.63 40.28
N THR A 3 -93.33 60.33 40.47
CA THR A 3 -92.01 59.60 40.66
C THR A 3 -91.38 59.45 39.29
N VAL A 4 -90.32 60.21 39.06
CA VAL A 4 -89.49 59.99 37.87
C VAL A 4 -88.62 58.72 38.14
N VAL A 5 -88.85 57.69 37.36
CA VAL A 5 -88.05 56.49 37.47
C VAL A 5 -86.84 56.67 36.54
N GLU A 6 -85.62 56.58 37.11
CA GLU A 6 -84.37 56.74 36.38
C GLU A 6 -84.08 55.51 35.49
N VAL A 7 -83.62 55.74 34.25
CA VAL A 7 -83.22 54.69 33.34
C VAL A 7 -81.90 54.14 33.80
N PRO A 8 -81.75 52.80 33.99
CA PRO A 8 -80.49 52.22 34.40
C PRO A 8 -79.33 52.55 33.43
N ALA A 9 -78.10 52.63 33.96
CA ALA A 9 -76.92 52.84 33.16
C ALA A 9 -76.69 51.65 32.20
N VAL A 10 -76.20 51.92 30.98
CA VAL A 10 -75.80 50.88 30.00
C VAL A 10 -74.73 50.01 30.58
N PRO A 11 -74.86 48.67 30.55
CA PRO A 11 -73.79 47.75 31.02
C PRO A 11 -72.53 47.93 30.23
N ILE A 12 -71.40 48.14 30.95
CA ILE A 12 -70.03 48.19 30.38
C ILE A 12 -69.38 46.85 30.56
N ILE A 13 -69.00 46.25 29.44
CA ILE A 13 -68.34 44.89 29.43
C ILE A 13 -66.86 45.03 29.36
N THR A 14 -66.18 44.41 30.31
CA THR A 14 -64.74 44.11 30.24
C THR A 14 -64.52 42.64 29.95
N GLN A 15 -63.57 42.34 29.06
CA GLN A 15 -63.24 40.92 28.65
C GLN A 15 -61.81 40.57 28.99
N VAL A 16 -61.63 39.33 29.50
CA VAL A 16 -60.34 38.71 29.60
C VAL A 16 -60.24 37.71 28.47
N ALA A 17 -59.15 37.83 27.69
CA ALA A 17 -58.93 36.94 26.57
C ALA A 17 -58.73 35.48 27.05
N ALA A 18 -59.09 34.52 26.22
CA ALA A 18 -58.78 33.11 26.49
C ALA A 18 -57.27 32.85 26.54
N SER A 19 -56.85 31.94 27.39
CA SER A 19 -55.48 31.44 27.55
C SER A 19 -55.41 29.96 27.20
N CYS A 20 -54.22 29.38 27.35
CA CYS A 20 -54.01 27.97 27.14
C CYS A 20 -54.59 27.08 28.27
N THR A 21 -54.99 27.68 29.38
CA THR A 21 -55.53 26.97 30.57
C THR A 21 -56.93 27.38 30.93
N ALA A 22 -57.42 28.46 30.40
CA ALA A 22 -58.76 29.00 30.71
C ALA A 22 -59.40 29.67 29.51
N GLY A 23 -60.71 29.48 29.33
CA GLY A 23 -61.50 30.20 28.36
C GLY A 23 -61.62 31.73 28.71
N GLY A 24 -61.94 32.51 27.69
CA GLY A 24 -62.22 33.95 27.89
C GLY A 24 -63.37 34.14 28.84
N THR A 25 -63.37 35.25 29.59
CA THR A 25 -64.41 35.62 30.51
C THR A 25 -64.88 37.06 30.21
N SER A 26 -66.11 37.35 30.57
CA SER A 26 -66.69 38.67 30.43
C SER A 26 -67.29 39.11 31.77
N THR A 27 -67.13 40.38 32.14
CA THR A 27 -67.64 40.99 33.41
C THR A 27 -68.30 42.27 33.14
N ILE A 28 -69.43 42.56 33.79
CA ILE A 28 -70.05 43.87 33.81
C ILE A 28 -69.30 44.75 34.83
N SER A 29 -68.47 45.66 34.35
CA SER A 29 -67.61 46.52 35.21
C SER A 29 -68.37 47.56 36.02
N ASN A 30 -69.56 47.98 35.55
CA ASN A 30 -70.46 48.85 36.27
C ASN A 30 -71.63 48.06 36.86
N TYR A 31 -71.41 46.85 37.33
CA TYR A 31 -72.44 46.01 37.94
C TYR A 31 -73.17 46.73 39.08
N ASN A 32 -74.53 46.62 39.07
CA ASN A 32 -75.37 47.12 40.10
C ASN A 32 -76.35 46.02 40.59
N PHE A 33 -76.32 45.68 41.84
CA PHE A 33 -77.17 44.65 42.42
C PHE A 33 -78.65 45.01 42.46
N ALA A 34 -79.00 46.34 42.30
CA ALA A 34 -80.34 46.80 42.32
C ALA A 34 -81.11 46.65 41.00
N VAL A 35 -80.49 46.22 39.94
CA VAL A 35 -81.05 45.99 38.60
C VAL A 35 -80.89 44.52 38.15
N THR A 36 -81.74 44.08 37.28
CA THR A 36 -81.65 42.78 36.61
C THR A 36 -81.01 42.95 35.25
N TYR A 37 -80.24 41.96 34.84
CA TYR A 37 -79.56 41.98 33.56
C TYR A 37 -80.19 40.93 32.60
N VAL A 38 -80.57 41.37 31.43
CA VAL A 38 -81.23 40.55 30.40
C VAL A 38 -80.30 40.44 29.18
N PHE A 39 -79.96 39.23 28.87
CA PHE A 39 -79.03 38.90 27.75
C PHE A 39 -79.80 38.56 26.48
N THR A 40 -79.22 38.95 25.37
CA THR A 40 -79.66 38.50 24.02
C THR A 40 -78.47 37.94 23.28
N PRO A 41 -78.51 36.70 22.90
CA PRO A 41 -79.48 35.65 23.23
C PRO A 41 -79.59 35.36 24.73
N ALA A 42 -80.73 34.80 25.17
CA ALA A 42 -80.95 34.47 26.58
C ALA A 42 -80.07 33.24 26.98
N GLY A 43 -79.78 33.10 28.27
CA GLY A 43 -79.01 31.99 28.82
C GLY A 43 -77.97 32.38 29.85
N PRO A 44 -77.14 33.38 29.60
CA PRO A 44 -76.18 33.87 30.61
C PRO A 44 -76.83 34.46 31.85
N GLY A 45 -76.14 34.28 32.99
CA GLY A 45 -76.42 34.92 34.27
C GLY A 45 -75.27 35.80 34.73
N VAL A 46 -75.53 36.70 35.72
CA VAL A 46 -74.48 37.56 36.29
C VAL A 46 -74.29 37.19 37.77
N GLY A 47 -73.08 36.98 38.19
CA GLY A 47 -72.71 36.80 39.59
C GLY A 47 -72.73 38.13 40.37
N SER A 48 -72.64 38.06 41.68
CA SER A 48 -72.63 39.21 42.59
C SER A 48 -71.39 40.11 42.39
N ASP A 49 -70.39 39.64 41.70
CA ASP A 49 -69.15 40.34 41.33
C ASP A 49 -69.21 40.96 39.90
N GLY A 50 -70.36 40.80 39.24
CA GLY A 50 -70.53 41.23 37.86
C GLY A 50 -70.05 40.26 36.82
N LEU A 51 -69.44 39.08 37.21
CA LEU A 51 -68.99 38.06 36.31
C LEU A 51 -70.16 37.41 35.54
N ILE A 52 -70.07 37.37 34.24
CA ILE A 52 -71.10 36.78 33.38
C ILE A 52 -70.79 35.26 33.22
N THR A 53 -71.75 34.44 33.63
CA THR A 53 -71.65 32.97 33.60
C THR A 53 -72.66 32.33 32.66
N GLY A 54 -72.48 31.12 32.23
CA GLY A 54 -73.40 30.38 31.34
C GLY A 54 -73.42 30.87 29.89
N MET A 55 -72.37 31.62 29.44
CA MET A 55 -72.19 31.99 28.06
C MET A 55 -71.77 30.76 27.23
N ILE A 56 -72.38 30.60 26.08
CA ILE A 56 -71.91 29.61 25.08
C ILE A 56 -70.72 30.22 24.36
N THR A 57 -69.63 29.53 24.38
CA THR A 57 -68.35 29.94 23.74
C THR A 57 -68.57 30.27 22.25
N GLY A 58 -68.00 31.36 21.77
CA GLY A 58 -68.13 31.83 20.40
C GLY A 58 -69.46 32.50 20.05
N THR A 59 -70.49 32.46 20.97
CA THR A 59 -71.78 33.13 20.75
C THR A 59 -71.61 34.56 21.13
N THR A 60 -72.13 35.46 20.27
CA THR A 60 -72.11 36.89 20.51
C THR A 60 -73.37 37.30 21.31
N TYR A 61 -73.19 38.03 22.40
CA TYR A 61 -74.23 38.49 23.32
C TYR A 61 -74.26 40.01 23.38
N THR A 62 -75.43 40.53 23.72
CA THR A 62 -75.62 41.87 24.27
C THR A 62 -76.40 41.77 25.56
N VAL A 63 -76.33 42.80 26.44
CA VAL A 63 -77.00 42.80 27.70
C VAL A 63 -77.62 44.20 27.96
N VAL A 64 -78.82 44.23 28.52
CA VAL A 64 -79.48 45.43 29.02
C VAL A 64 -79.69 45.33 30.52
N ALA A 65 -79.69 46.45 31.21
CA ALA A 65 -80.06 46.55 32.63
C ALA A 65 -81.49 47.01 32.79
N SER A 66 -82.24 46.37 33.69
CA SER A 66 -83.68 46.78 33.97
C SER A 66 -83.89 46.91 35.48
N ASN A 67 -84.64 48.01 35.87
CA ASN A 67 -85.07 48.24 37.25
C ASN A 67 -86.53 47.81 37.45
N GLY A 68 -87.05 47.00 36.51
CA GLY A 68 -88.44 46.53 36.53
C GLY A 68 -89.48 47.55 35.86
N THR A 69 -89.10 48.80 35.68
CA THR A 69 -89.92 49.81 35.06
C THR A 69 -89.28 50.37 33.78
N CYS A 70 -87.98 50.59 33.80
CA CYS A 70 -87.21 51.13 32.68
C CYS A 70 -86.07 50.19 32.33
N THR A 71 -85.72 50.18 31.06
CA THR A 71 -84.60 49.34 30.52
C THR A 71 -83.54 50.23 29.89
N SER A 72 -82.25 49.96 30.13
CA SER A 72 -81.11 50.66 29.51
C SER A 72 -81.03 50.42 28.01
N ALA A 73 -80.22 51.20 27.32
CA ALA A 73 -79.73 50.82 26.02
C ALA A 73 -78.92 49.55 26.13
N SER A 74 -78.78 48.84 25.01
CA SER A 74 -77.99 47.60 24.92
C SER A 74 -76.49 47.87 25.03
N SER A 75 -75.73 46.98 25.70
CA SER A 75 -74.27 47.02 25.71
C SER A 75 -73.70 46.88 24.32
N ALA A 76 -72.40 47.16 24.17
CA ALA A 76 -71.66 46.70 23.03
C ALA A 76 -71.68 45.12 22.97
N SER A 77 -71.60 44.54 21.78
CA SER A 77 -71.61 43.11 21.60
C SER A 77 -70.32 42.51 22.14
N PHE A 78 -70.41 41.34 22.78
CA PHE A 78 -69.28 40.61 23.35
C PHE A 78 -69.47 39.09 23.20
N SER A 79 -68.33 38.35 23.25
CA SER A 79 -68.32 36.87 23.23
C SER A 79 -67.10 36.32 24.01
N ASN A 80 -67.27 35.19 24.61
CA ASN A 80 -66.10 34.46 25.22
C ASN A 80 -65.52 33.50 24.23
N ALA A 81 -64.19 33.54 24.08
CA ALA A 81 -63.45 32.57 23.28
C ALA A 81 -63.24 31.26 24.07
N ALA A 82 -63.15 30.14 23.36
CA ALA A 82 -62.78 28.87 23.95
C ALA A 82 -61.34 28.90 24.46
N VAL A 83 -61.00 27.99 25.38
CA VAL A 83 -59.62 27.68 25.77
C VAL A 83 -58.80 27.48 24.50
N LEU A 84 -57.61 28.06 24.42
CA LEU A 84 -56.72 27.87 23.30
C LEU A 84 -56.22 26.44 23.28
N SER A 85 -56.17 25.82 22.12
CA SER A 85 -55.69 24.43 21.98
C SER A 85 -54.17 24.34 22.24
N LEU A 86 -53.76 23.43 23.11
CA LEU A 86 -52.37 23.08 23.27
C LEU A 86 -51.93 22.14 22.17
N PRO A 87 -50.71 22.31 21.61
CA PRO A 87 -50.11 21.27 20.78
C PRO A 87 -49.85 20.00 21.61
N ASP A 88 -49.80 18.84 20.91
CA ASP A 88 -49.39 17.59 21.52
C ASP A 88 -47.92 17.63 21.93
N VAL A 89 -47.58 16.92 23.03
CA VAL A 89 -46.19 16.77 23.48
C VAL A 89 -45.39 16.00 22.41
N PRO A 90 -44.23 16.53 21.98
CA PRO A 90 -43.38 15.85 21.00
C PRO A 90 -42.93 14.46 21.50
N THR A 91 -43.06 13.45 20.65
CA THR A 91 -42.56 12.11 20.88
C THR A 91 -41.31 11.87 20.05
N ILE A 92 -40.23 11.36 20.68
CA ILE A 92 -38.90 11.25 20.08
C ILE A 92 -38.56 9.80 19.79
N SER A 93 -38.08 9.55 18.61
CA SER A 93 -37.37 8.30 18.22
C SER A 93 -35.92 8.59 17.99
N ILE A 94 -35.03 7.69 18.48
CA ILE A 94 -33.57 7.80 18.33
C ILE A 94 -33.08 6.62 17.54
N ALA A 95 -32.47 6.91 16.38
CA ALA A 95 -31.71 5.94 15.63
C ALA A 95 -30.30 5.77 16.23
N THR A 96 -29.83 4.52 16.35
CA THR A 96 -28.50 4.20 16.86
C THR A 96 -27.41 4.74 15.94
N PRO A 97 -26.24 5.13 16.48
CA PRO A 97 -25.11 5.54 15.65
C PRO A 97 -24.57 4.37 14.82
N THR A 98 -23.92 4.70 13.72
CA THR A 98 -23.21 3.76 12.86
C THR A 98 -21.71 4.05 12.88
N CYS A 99 -20.93 3.31 12.09
CA CYS A 99 -19.48 3.56 11.91
C CYS A 99 -19.20 4.84 11.07
N SER A 100 -20.22 5.46 10.48
CA SER A 100 -20.08 6.64 9.60
C SER A 100 -20.96 7.82 10.02
N SER A 101 -21.83 7.66 11.01
CA SER A 101 -22.75 8.72 11.44
C SER A 101 -23.08 8.62 12.91
N ASN A 102 -23.28 9.76 13.54
CA ASN A 102 -23.85 9.88 14.89
C ASN A 102 -25.28 9.34 14.91
N GLY A 103 -25.80 9.04 16.11
CA GLY A 103 -27.21 8.79 16.30
C GLY A 103 -28.06 9.98 15.82
N VAL A 104 -29.28 9.71 15.39
CA VAL A 104 -30.22 10.72 14.88
C VAL A 104 -31.49 10.68 15.68
N ALA A 105 -31.97 11.84 16.15
CA ALA A 105 -33.26 11.98 16.80
C ALA A 105 -34.30 12.53 15.82
N THR A 106 -35.55 12.02 15.92
CA THR A 106 -36.68 12.42 15.06
C THR A 106 -37.92 12.61 15.91
N ILE A 107 -38.66 13.68 15.68
CA ILE A 107 -40.01 13.91 16.25
C ILE A 107 -40.99 13.06 15.43
N THR A 108 -41.54 12.01 16.05
CA THR A 108 -42.42 11.05 15.34
C THR A 108 -43.82 11.56 15.09
N ASN A 109 -44.31 12.49 15.93
CA ASN A 109 -45.58 13.19 15.80
C ASN A 109 -45.38 14.65 15.29
N TYR A 110 -44.41 14.88 14.41
CA TYR A 110 -44.16 16.20 13.83
C TYR A 110 -45.38 16.74 13.11
N VAL A 111 -45.71 17.99 13.38
CA VAL A 111 -46.79 18.72 12.71
C VAL A 111 -46.23 19.99 12.06
N ALA A 112 -46.44 20.11 10.76
CA ALA A 112 -46.04 21.30 10.03
C ALA A 112 -46.79 22.53 10.52
N GLY A 113 -46.11 23.67 10.64
CA GLY A 113 -46.67 24.94 11.14
C GLY A 113 -46.51 25.16 12.65
N LEU A 114 -46.12 24.13 13.43
CA LEU A 114 -45.70 24.32 14.81
C LEU A 114 -44.23 24.76 14.88
N THR A 115 -43.91 25.55 15.89
CA THR A 115 -42.55 25.88 16.27
C THR A 115 -42.08 24.91 17.35
N TYR A 116 -40.90 24.31 17.17
CA TYR A 116 -40.30 23.41 18.16
C TYR A 116 -39.14 24.10 18.88
N VAL A 117 -39.26 24.19 20.20
CA VAL A 117 -38.30 24.88 21.06
C VAL A 117 -37.53 23.87 21.87
N PHE A 118 -36.22 23.86 21.73
CA PHE A 118 -35.33 22.95 22.41
C PHE A 118 -34.71 23.57 23.66
N THR A 119 -34.51 22.74 24.68
CA THR A 119 -33.75 23.10 25.88
C THR A 119 -32.69 21.99 26.10
N PRO A 120 -31.41 22.32 26.02
CA PRO A 120 -30.79 23.59 25.64
C PRO A 120 -31.11 23.99 24.20
N ALA A 121 -31.04 25.29 23.92
CA ALA A 121 -31.24 25.81 22.58
C ALA A 121 -30.09 25.42 21.62
N GLY A 122 -30.36 25.41 20.33
CA GLY A 122 -29.41 25.13 19.26
C GLY A 122 -29.94 24.19 18.18
N PRO A 123 -30.56 23.04 18.54
CA PRO A 123 -31.14 22.16 17.53
C PRO A 123 -32.25 22.77 16.73
N THR A 124 -32.44 22.28 15.49
CA THR A 124 -33.49 22.64 14.56
C THR A 124 -34.18 21.41 14.02
N VAL A 125 -35.43 21.55 13.58
CA VAL A 125 -36.23 20.45 13.01
C VAL A 125 -36.51 20.73 11.53
N ASN A 126 -36.33 19.75 10.70
CA ASN A 126 -36.69 19.83 9.28
C ASN A 126 -38.16 19.45 9.05
N ALA A 127 -38.63 19.56 7.80
CA ALA A 127 -40.01 19.26 7.40
C ALA A 127 -40.44 17.79 7.57
N THR A 128 -39.51 16.88 7.88
CA THR A 128 -39.80 15.46 8.14
C THR A 128 -39.67 15.09 9.62
N GLY A 129 -39.49 16.09 10.50
CA GLY A 129 -39.34 15.88 11.92
C GLY A 129 -37.93 15.49 12.38
N VAL A 130 -36.93 15.40 11.48
CA VAL A 130 -35.55 15.06 11.84
C VAL A 130 -34.88 16.27 12.53
N ILE A 131 -34.27 16.03 13.68
CA ILE A 131 -33.58 17.01 14.51
C ILE A 131 -32.11 17.08 14.09
N SER A 132 -31.61 18.27 13.80
CA SER A 132 -30.24 18.58 13.46
C SER A 132 -29.64 19.62 14.41
N GLY A 133 -28.29 19.73 14.42
CA GLY A 133 -27.55 20.66 15.29
C GLY A 133 -27.47 20.24 16.74
N MET A 134 -27.79 18.99 17.09
CA MET A 134 -27.60 18.45 18.44
C MET A 134 -26.12 18.21 18.74
N THR A 135 -25.71 18.52 19.96
CA THR A 135 -24.39 18.13 20.47
C THR A 135 -24.48 16.72 21.06
N VAL A 136 -23.56 15.85 20.63
CA VAL A 136 -23.46 14.47 21.12
C VAL A 136 -23.31 14.44 22.66
N GLY A 137 -24.03 13.53 23.31
CA GLY A 137 -23.98 13.36 24.76
C GLY A 137 -24.72 14.42 25.57
N THR A 138 -25.29 15.48 24.91
CA THR A 138 -26.09 16.48 25.59
C THR A 138 -27.54 16.03 25.66
N ASN A 139 -28.15 16.18 26.83
CA ASN A 139 -29.58 15.90 27.04
C ASN A 139 -30.42 17.09 26.58
N TYR A 140 -31.40 16.82 25.78
CA TYR A 140 -32.37 17.79 25.28
C TYR A 140 -33.76 17.40 25.66
N VAL A 141 -34.63 18.39 25.80
CA VAL A 141 -36.10 18.29 25.76
C VAL A 141 -36.60 19.23 24.68
N VAL A 142 -37.79 18.99 24.16
CA VAL A 142 -38.42 19.84 23.15
C VAL A 142 -39.91 20.03 23.44
N ALA A 143 -40.37 21.26 23.33
CA ALA A 143 -41.79 21.62 23.37
C ALA A 143 -42.26 22.09 22.00
N ALA A 144 -43.51 21.80 21.64
CA ALA A 144 -44.18 22.30 20.46
C ALA A 144 -45.02 23.55 20.78
N SER A 145 -45.01 24.58 19.93
CA SER A 145 -45.79 25.81 20.08
C SER A 145 -46.54 26.15 18.79
N ASN A 146 -47.80 26.56 18.95
CA ASN A 146 -48.62 27.12 17.87
C ASN A 146 -48.59 28.66 17.82
N GLY A 147 -47.67 29.27 18.56
CA GLY A 147 -47.54 30.73 18.69
C GLY A 147 -48.33 31.33 19.84
N SER A 148 -49.42 30.68 20.29
CA SER A 148 -50.25 31.12 21.43
C SER A 148 -50.01 30.22 22.65
N CYS A 149 -49.90 28.93 22.44
CA CYS A 149 -49.70 27.91 23.48
C CYS A 149 -48.51 27.03 23.18
N ALA A 150 -47.86 26.55 24.22
CA ALA A 150 -46.81 25.55 24.12
C ALA A 150 -47.24 24.27 24.84
N SER A 151 -46.82 23.12 24.29
CA SER A 151 -46.97 21.81 24.96
C SER A 151 -46.11 21.73 26.22
N ALA A 152 -46.31 20.69 26.99
CA ALA A 152 -45.28 20.26 27.93
C ALA A 152 -44.02 19.78 27.16
N ASP A 153 -42.88 19.72 27.86
CA ASP A 153 -41.63 19.19 27.34
C ASP A 153 -41.75 17.70 27.02
N SER A 154 -41.07 17.23 25.98
CA SER A 154 -40.86 15.83 25.70
C SER A 154 -40.11 15.13 26.83
N SER A 155 -40.07 13.80 26.81
CA SER A 155 -39.07 13.06 27.58
C SER A 155 -37.66 13.51 27.15
N SER A 156 -36.73 13.54 28.11
CA SER A 156 -35.31 13.86 27.81
C SER A 156 -34.71 12.86 26.87
N PHE A 157 -33.94 13.34 25.92
CA PHE A 157 -33.25 12.51 24.90
C PHE A 157 -31.86 13.03 24.58
N THR A 158 -30.99 12.14 24.12
CA THR A 158 -29.63 12.46 23.70
C THR A 158 -29.28 11.61 22.48
N ILE A 159 -28.31 12.06 21.68
CA ILE A 159 -27.70 11.25 20.62
C ILE A 159 -26.32 10.82 21.03
N ASN A 160 -25.93 9.60 20.62
CA ASN A 160 -24.59 9.06 20.82
C ASN A 160 -23.69 9.39 19.62
N ALA A 161 -22.38 9.48 19.88
CA ALA A 161 -21.36 9.61 18.87
C ALA A 161 -21.35 8.42 17.91
N MET A 162 -20.91 8.63 16.68
CA MET A 162 -20.63 7.52 15.76
C MET A 162 -19.66 6.53 16.42
N LEU A 163 -19.78 5.27 16.00
CA LEU A 163 -18.93 4.20 16.51
C LEU A 163 -17.47 4.42 16.06
N ALA A 164 -16.55 4.07 16.95
CA ALA A 164 -15.13 4.17 16.66
C ALA A 164 -14.75 3.19 15.53
N VAL A 165 -14.10 3.69 14.49
CA VAL A 165 -13.58 2.85 13.41
C VAL A 165 -12.14 2.48 13.74
N PRO A 166 -11.75 1.20 13.65
CA PRO A 166 -10.37 0.79 13.84
C PRO A 166 -9.42 1.53 12.90
N ALA A 167 -8.19 1.77 13.36
CA ALA A 167 -7.17 2.39 12.54
C ALA A 167 -6.85 1.51 11.32
N THR A 168 -6.63 2.11 10.16
CA THR A 168 -6.18 1.42 8.95
C THR A 168 -4.86 0.71 9.22
N PRO A 169 -4.74 -0.61 8.87
CA PRO A 169 -3.50 -1.34 9.05
C PRO A 169 -2.34 -0.72 8.26
N THR A 170 -1.23 -0.50 8.95
CA THR A 170 0.04 -0.05 8.36
C THR A 170 0.97 -1.23 8.14
N ILE A 171 1.50 -1.38 6.93
CA ILE A 171 2.33 -2.51 6.55
C ILE A 171 3.80 -2.12 6.63
N SER A 172 4.59 -2.97 7.27
CA SER A 172 6.05 -2.96 7.23
C SER A 172 6.52 -4.20 6.47
N SER A 173 7.33 -4.01 5.43
CA SER A 173 7.86 -5.10 4.61
C SER A 173 9.38 -5.17 4.74
N VAL A 174 9.89 -6.40 4.80
CA VAL A 174 11.32 -6.72 4.75
C VAL A 174 11.62 -7.28 3.35
N ALA A 175 12.61 -6.69 2.69
CA ALA A 175 13.03 -7.14 1.37
C ALA A 175 13.59 -8.58 1.43
N PRO A 176 13.47 -9.36 0.35
CA PRO A 176 14.06 -10.68 0.26
C PRO A 176 15.59 -10.60 0.24
N THR A 177 16.23 -11.69 0.66
CA THR A 177 17.66 -11.92 0.51
C THR A 177 17.89 -13.07 -0.46
N CYS A 178 19.15 -13.47 -0.62
CA CYS A 178 19.49 -14.65 -1.44
C CYS A 178 19.01 -15.98 -0.85
N PHE A 179 18.62 -16.00 0.41
CA PHE A 179 18.28 -17.23 1.15
C PHE A 179 16.91 -17.15 1.84
N VAL A 180 16.34 -15.95 1.96
CA VAL A 180 15.09 -15.75 2.68
C VAL A 180 14.16 -14.90 1.82
N VAL A 181 12.94 -15.38 1.64
CA VAL A 181 11.86 -14.63 0.97
C VAL A 181 11.54 -13.36 1.72
N GLY A 182 11.03 -12.35 1.02
CA GLY A 182 10.50 -11.15 1.63
C GLY A 182 9.38 -11.46 2.62
N SER A 183 9.20 -10.64 3.62
CA SER A 183 8.15 -10.80 4.62
C SER A 183 7.44 -9.48 4.88
N SER A 184 6.20 -9.57 5.38
CA SER A 184 5.40 -8.40 5.72
C SER A 184 4.77 -8.56 7.11
N SER A 185 4.55 -7.44 7.77
CA SER A 185 3.90 -7.39 9.07
C SER A 185 3.02 -6.15 9.20
N ILE A 186 2.04 -6.19 10.11
CA ILE A 186 1.21 -5.04 10.47
C ILE A 186 1.91 -4.32 11.62
N SER A 187 2.45 -3.12 11.38
CA SER A 187 3.22 -2.36 12.37
C SER A 187 2.37 -1.75 13.49
N ASN A 188 1.09 -1.47 13.21
CA ASN A 188 0.11 -0.99 14.20
C ASN A 188 -0.83 -2.13 14.65
N TYR A 189 -0.34 -3.37 14.74
CA TYR A 189 -1.11 -4.53 15.14
C TYR A 189 -1.79 -4.35 16.51
N ASN A 190 -3.06 -4.72 16.56
CA ASN A 190 -3.82 -4.79 17.80
C ASN A 190 -4.49 -6.18 17.90
N GLY A 191 -4.12 -6.97 18.89
CA GLY A 191 -4.60 -8.34 19.07
C GLY A 191 -6.10 -8.48 19.41
N THR A 192 -6.82 -7.37 19.63
CA THR A 192 -8.27 -7.39 19.86
C THR A 192 -9.08 -7.27 18.57
N LEU A 193 -8.41 -6.98 17.43
CA LEU A 193 -9.04 -6.80 16.14
C LEU A 193 -8.95 -8.06 15.28
N VAL A 194 -9.92 -8.24 14.41
CA VAL A 194 -9.92 -9.27 13.37
C VAL A 194 -9.40 -8.65 12.08
N TYR A 195 -8.42 -9.31 11.46
CA TYR A 195 -7.80 -8.86 10.22
C TYR A 195 -8.29 -9.71 9.04
N THR A 196 -8.78 -9.06 7.99
CA THR A 196 -9.28 -9.72 6.77
C THR A 196 -8.48 -9.28 5.57
N PHE A 197 -7.92 -10.26 4.84
CA PHE A 197 -7.11 -10.04 3.64
C PHE A 197 -7.91 -10.18 2.36
N ILE A 198 -7.53 -9.40 1.35
CA ILE A 198 -8.02 -9.52 -0.02
C ILE A 198 -6.79 -9.55 -0.95
N PRO A 199 -6.62 -10.65 -1.71
CA PRO A 199 -7.37 -11.92 -1.67
C PRO A 199 -7.23 -12.65 -0.32
N ALA A 200 -8.17 -13.55 -0.04
CA ALA A 200 -8.14 -14.36 1.17
C ALA A 200 -6.97 -15.38 1.12
N GLY A 201 -6.53 -15.84 2.29
CA GLY A 201 -5.47 -16.83 2.45
C GLY A 201 -4.49 -16.51 3.57
N PRO A 202 -3.90 -15.30 3.60
CA PRO A 202 -2.99 -14.93 4.68
C PRO A 202 -3.68 -14.87 6.05
N SER A 203 -2.88 -15.05 7.10
CA SER A 203 -3.27 -14.88 8.50
C SER A 203 -2.28 -14.01 9.26
N VAL A 204 -2.75 -13.39 10.36
CA VAL A 204 -1.91 -12.56 11.23
C VAL A 204 -1.58 -13.32 12.50
N GLY A 205 -0.30 -13.43 12.79
CA GLY A 205 0.20 -14.01 14.05
C GLY A 205 0.40 -12.95 15.13
N ALA A 206 0.84 -13.40 16.29
CA ALA A 206 1.20 -12.53 17.40
C ALA A 206 2.25 -11.49 16.98
N GLY A 207 2.07 -10.24 17.40
CA GLY A 207 2.95 -9.12 17.02
C GLY A 207 2.76 -8.62 15.59
N GLY A 208 1.70 -9.06 14.90
CA GLY A 208 1.34 -8.54 13.57
C GLY A 208 2.07 -9.20 12.39
N SER A 209 2.83 -10.28 12.60
CA SER A 209 3.47 -11.03 11.52
C SER A 209 2.44 -11.63 10.57
N ILE A 210 2.64 -11.50 9.26
CA ILE A 210 1.72 -12.03 8.24
C ILE A 210 2.31 -13.32 7.67
N SER A 211 1.52 -14.39 7.67
CA SER A 211 1.88 -15.71 7.13
C SER A 211 0.86 -16.20 6.10
N GLY A 212 1.24 -17.22 5.31
CA GLY A 212 0.37 -17.80 4.28
C GLY A 212 0.16 -16.94 3.04
N MET A 213 1.02 -15.92 2.81
CA MET A 213 1.00 -15.15 1.57
C MET A 213 1.58 -15.98 0.41
N THR A 214 0.94 -15.90 -0.74
CA THR A 214 1.51 -16.39 -2.01
C THR A 214 2.50 -15.37 -2.55
N ILE A 215 3.72 -15.80 -2.85
CA ILE A 215 4.78 -14.96 -3.40
C ILE A 215 4.30 -14.23 -4.67
N GLY A 216 4.60 -12.96 -4.78
CA GLY A 216 4.23 -12.12 -5.92
C GLY A 216 2.75 -11.71 -5.98
N THR A 217 1.89 -12.27 -5.12
CA THR A 217 0.49 -11.87 -5.04
C THR A 217 0.35 -10.60 -4.23
N SER A 218 -0.42 -9.66 -4.76
CA SER A 218 -0.71 -8.39 -4.09
C SER A 218 -1.91 -8.52 -3.16
N TYR A 219 -1.76 -8.06 -1.92
CA TYR A 219 -2.77 -8.13 -0.87
C TYR A 219 -3.09 -6.74 -0.32
N THR A 220 -4.30 -6.60 0.20
CA THR A 220 -4.70 -5.54 1.12
C THR A 220 -5.29 -6.17 2.37
N VAL A 221 -5.30 -5.45 3.48
CA VAL A 221 -5.86 -5.94 4.73
C VAL A 221 -6.71 -4.85 5.41
N THR A 222 -7.85 -5.24 5.98
CA THR A 222 -8.71 -4.42 6.82
C THR A 222 -8.69 -4.96 8.25
N ALA A 223 -8.95 -4.08 9.22
CA ALA A 223 -9.09 -4.43 10.63
C ALA A 223 -10.53 -4.18 11.08
N SER A 224 -11.11 -5.09 11.86
CA SER A 224 -12.47 -4.97 12.41
C SER A 224 -12.51 -5.30 13.89
N ASP A 225 -13.31 -4.54 14.65
CA ASP A 225 -13.63 -4.81 16.05
C ASP A 225 -14.91 -5.67 16.21
N GLY A 226 -15.46 -6.17 15.11
CA GLY A 226 -16.73 -6.93 15.06
C GLY A 226 -17.95 -6.03 14.76
N THR A 227 -17.83 -4.72 14.90
CA THR A 227 -18.90 -3.75 14.61
C THR A 227 -18.52 -2.85 13.44
N CYS A 228 -17.34 -2.26 13.49
CA CYS A 228 -16.80 -1.38 12.45
C CYS A 228 -15.55 -1.99 11.82
N SER A 229 -15.34 -1.64 10.56
CA SER A 229 -14.13 -2.04 9.82
C SER A 229 -13.36 -0.81 9.38
N SER A 230 -12.03 -0.90 9.42
CA SER A 230 -11.12 0.13 8.91
C SER A 230 -11.19 0.25 7.39
N LEU A 231 -10.57 1.28 6.85
CA LEU A 231 -10.17 1.31 5.46
C LEU A 231 -9.15 0.19 5.18
N ALA A 232 -9.04 -0.22 3.93
CA ALA A 232 -8.01 -1.17 3.51
C ALA A 232 -6.62 -0.52 3.58
N SER A 233 -5.62 -1.33 3.94
CA SER A 233 -4.20 -0.93 3.87
C SER A 233 -3.79 -0.54 2.45
N VAL A 234 -2.62 0.08 2.30
CA VAL A 234 -1.93 0.08 1.02
C VAL A 234 -1.68 -1.35 0.56
N SER A 235 -1.62 -1.53 -0.76
CA SER A 235 -1.32 -2.83 -1.37
C SER A 235 0.12 -3.25 -1.08
N PHE A 236 0.35 -4.54 -0.78
CA PHE A 236 1.66 -5.11 -0.48
C PHE A 236 1.78 -6.54 -0.97
N SER A 237 3.01 -7.00 -1.17
CA SER A 237 3.31 -8.39 -1.57
C SER A 237 4.65 -8.82 -0.97
N ASN A 238 4.82 -10.12 -0.78
CA ASN A 238 6.13 -10.69 -0.49
C ASN A 238 6.81 -11.10 -1.81
N LEU A 239 8.07 -10.76 -1.93
CA LEU A 239 8.90 -11.13 -3.08
C LEU A 239 9.65 -12.43 -2.79
N ASP A 240 9.93 -13.20 -3.83
CA ASP A 240 10.74 -14.42 -3.74
C ASP A 240 12.19 -14.09 -3.39
N VAL A 241 12.97 -15.11 -3.01
CA VAL A 241 14.41 -14.99 -2.80
C VAL A 241 15.06 -14.34 -4.02
N LEU A 242 16.11 -13.58 -3.79
CA LEU A 242 16.91 -13.05 -4.89
C LEU A 242 17.61 -14.21 -5.61
N ALA A 243 17.62 -14.16 -6.95
CA ALA A 243 18.27 -15.18 -7.75
C ALA A 243 19.77 -15.23 -7.45
N SER A 244 20.26 -16.41 -7.04
CA SER A 244 21.69 -16.66 -6.87
C SER A 244 22.38 -16.79 -8.23
N PRO A 245 23.64 -16.32 -8.38
CA PRO A 245 24.40 -16.57 -9.59
C PRO A 245 24.67 -18.07 -9.78
N VAL A 246 24.79 -18.50 -11.04
CA VAL A 246 25.16 -19.86 -11.40
C VAL A 246 26.69 -19.92 -11.52
N ALA A 247 27.30 -21.02 -11.08
CA ALA A 247 28.73 -21.24 -11.22
C ALA A 247 29.16 -21.16 -12.71
N PRO A 248 30.23 -20.41 -13.03
CA PRO A 248 30.75 -20.32 -14.38
C PRO A 248 31.52 -21.58 -14.73
N THR A 249 31.75 -21.82 -16.01
CA THR A 249 32.73 -22.81 -16.47
C THR A 249 34.07 -22.13 -16.65
N LEU A 250 35.16 -22.84 -16.26
CA LEU A 250 36.55 -22.41 -16.43
C LEU A 250 37.26 -23.37 -17.38
N SER A 251 37.95 -22.82 -18.34
CA SER A 251 38.77 -23.61 -19.28
C SER A 251 40.07 -22.88 -19.60
N VAL A 252 41.03 -23.58 -20.12
CA VAL A 252 42.27 -23.04 -20.67
C VAL A 252 42.19 -23.04 -22.19
N VAL A 253 42.77 -22.04 -22.83
CA VAL A 253 42.86 -22.00 -24.30
C VAL A 253 43.89 -23.00 -24.79
N ASN A 254 45.08 -22.98 -24.21
CA ASN A 254 46.14 -23.96 -24.43
C ASN A 254 46.57 -24.55 -23.08
N SER A 255 46.57 -25.87 -22.94
CA SER A 255 46.96 -26.53 -21.69
C SER A 255 48.46 -26.53 -21.47
N LEU A 256 49.24 -26.36 -22.56
CA LEU A 256 50.70 -26.32 -22.59
C LEU A 256 51.15 -25.10 -23.41
N ILE A 257 52.07 -24.31 -22.84
CA ILE A 257 52.70 -23.15 -23.50
C ILE A 257 54.21 -23.17 -23.30
N CYS A 258 54.92 -22.41 -24.11
CA CYS A 258 56.37 -22.24 -23.91
C CYS A 258 56.67 -21.12 -22.90
N SER A 259 57.79 -21.24 -22.21
CA SER A 259 58.30 -20.19 -21.31
C SER A 259 58.39 -18.82 -22.02
N GLY A 260 57.77 -17.80 -21.44
CA GLY A 260 57.66 -16.46 -22.00
C GLY A 260 56.40 -16.21 -22.80
N GLU A 261 55.57 -17.23 -23.04
CA GLU A 261 54.25 -17.04 -23.69
C GLU A 261 53.19 -16.64 -22.66
N THR A 262 52.03 -16.20 -23.15
CA THR A 262 50.88 -15.76 -22.36
C THR A 262 49.96 -16.96 -22.05
N ALA A 263 49.73 -17.23 -20.78
CA ALA A 263 48.70 -18.19 -20.35
C ALA A 263 47.30 -17.53 -20.45
N ILE A 264 46.37 -18.21 -21.12
CA ILE A 264 45.04 -17.68 -21.41
C ILE A 264 43.96 -18.60 -20.84
N PHE A 265 43.12 -18.05 -19.98
CA PHE A 265 41.97 -18.71 -19.36
C PHE A 265 40.67 -18.13 -19.88
N GLN A 266 39.71 -18.99 -20.16
CA GLN A 266 38.36 -18.60 -20.59
C GLN A 266 37.35 -18.93 -19.49
N ILE A 267 36.61 -17.92 -19.08
CA ILE A 267 35.51 -18.05 -18.10
C ILE A 267 34.19 -17.80 -18.83
N ASN A 268 33.25 -18.76 -18.76
CA ASN A 268 31.93 -18.61 -19.38
C ASN A 268 30.85 -18.86 -18.33
N GLY A 269 29.83 -17.95 -18.30
CA GLY A 269 28.73 -17.98 -17.34
C GLY A 269 27.64 -16.98 -17.69
N THR A 270 26.92 -16.53 -16.69
CA THR A 270 25.83 -15.57 -16.88
C THR A 270 26.40 -14.16 -17.15
N ALA A 271 25.91 -13.52 -18.20
CA ALA A 271 26.29 -12.15 -18.57
C ALA A 271 26.24 -11.17 -17.40
N ASN A 272 27.17 -10.24 -17.37
CA ASN A 272 27.29 -9.15 -16.37
C ASN A 272 27.60 -9.61 -14.94
N ASN A 273 27.76 -10.91 -14.68
CA ASN A 273 28.25 -11.37 -13.37
C ASN A 273 29.73 -11.03 -13.20
N VAL A 274 30.13 -10.77 -11.96
CA VAL A 274 31.51 -10.49 -11.58
C VAL A 274 32.12 -11.75 -10.96
N VAL A 275 33.21 -12.24 -11.55
CA VAL A 275 33.97 -13.38 -11.04
C VAL A 275 35.20 -12.85 -10.33
N THR A 276 35.45 -13.36 -9.11
CA THR A 276 36.68 -13.10 -8.33
C THR A 276 37.60 -14.29 -8.48
N TYR A 277 38.84 -14.05 -8.80
CA TYR A 277 39.86 -15.06 -9.03
C TYR A 277 41.23 -14.65 -8.47
N SER A 278 42.12 -15.58 -8.29
CA SER A 278 43.54 -15.32 -8.06
C SER A 278 44.38 -16.07 -9.07
N ILE A 279 45.60 -15.58 -9.34
CA ILE A 279 46.62 -16.25 -10.15
C ILE A 279 47.75 -16.63 -9.23
N ASN A 280 48.15 -17.91 -9.24
CA ASN A 280 49.28 -18.50 -8.47
C ASN A 280 49.20 -18.13 -6.97
N GLY A 281 47.99 -18.17 -6.38
CA GLY A 281 47.77 -17.81 -4.97
C GLY A 281 48.02 -16.34 -4.63
N GLY A 282 48.09 -15.46 -5.63
CA GLY A 282 48.27 -14.00 -5.45
C GLY A 282 47.03 -13.31 -4.92
N THR A 283 46.99 -11.99 -5.03
CA THR A 283 45.86 -11.18 -4.59
C THR A 283 44.63 -11.43 -5.46
N ASN A 284 43.44 -11.38 -4.83
CA ASN A 284 42.19 -11.50 -5.53
C ASN A 284 41.99 -10.35 -6.54
N GLN A 285 41.58 -10.72 -7.74
CA GLN A 285 41.25 -9.85 -8.85
C GLN A 285 39.79 -10.13 -9.25
N THR A 286 39.21 -9.26 -10.03
CA THR A 286 37.84 -9.43 -10.53
C THR A 286 37.77 -9.23 -12.02
N VAL A 287 36.90 -10.00 -12.68
CA VAL A 287 36.54 -9.82 -14.09
C VAL A 287 35.02 -9.84 -14.24
N THR A 288 34.49 -8.96 -15.05
CA THR A 288 33.06 -8.93 -15.37
C THR A 288 32.83 -9.71 -16.67
N LEU A 289 31.93 -10.68 -16.62
CA LEU A 289 31.50 -11.40 -17.82
C LEU A 289 30.78 -10.46 -18.77
N THR A 290 31.13 -10.50 -20.05
CA THR A 290 30.56 -9.67 -21.11
C THR A 290 29.05 -9.91 -21.30
N ALA A 291 28.41 -9.16 -22.18
CA ALA A 291 27.02 -9.39 -22.57
C ALA A 291 26.78 -10.78 -23.21
N SER A 292 27.83 -11.42 -23.74
CA SER A 292 27.80 -12.81 -24.22
C SER A 292 28.04 -13.85 -23.09
N GLY A 293 28.30 -13.41 -21.87
CA GLY A 293 28.55 -14.27 -20.74
C GLY A 293 29.97 -14.84 -20.66
N SER A 294 30.95 -14.21 -21.31
CA SER A 294 32.32 -14.70 -21.36
C SER A 294 33.32 -13.65 -20.88
N ALA A 295 34.47 -14.12 -20.35
CA ALA A 295 35.64 -13.29 -20.07
C ALA A 295 36.92 -14.09 -20.30
N THR A 296 37.96 -13.40 -20.76
CA THR A 296 39.29 -13.92 -20.91
C THR A 296 40.20 -13.33 -19.83
N VAL A 297 40.99 -14.15 -19.18
CA VAL A 297 42.03 -13.75 -18.24
C VAL A 297 43.38 -14.17 -18.82
N GLU A 298 44.25 -13.21 -18.97
CA GLU A 298 45.59 -13.39 -19.55
C GLU A 298 46.66 -13.15 -18.51
N PHE A 299 47.73 -13.97 -18.54
CA PHE A 299 48.91 -13.83 -17.71
C PHE A 299 50.16 -13.88 -18.58
N ASP A 300 50.76 -12.75 -18.80
CA ASP A 300 51.88 -12.57 -19.76
C ASP A 300 53.21 -13.05 -19.18
N ASN A 301 54.14 -13.39 -20.10
CA ASN A 301 55.51 -13.77 -19.80
C ASN A 301 55.60 -14.91 -18.76
N SER A 302 54.78 -15.92 -18.94
CA SER A 302 54.74 -17.09 -18.05
C SER A 302 56.03 -17.88 -18.11
N THR A 303 56.76 -18.00 -16.98
CA THR A 303 58.00 -18.75 -16.87
C THR A 303 57.88 -20.00 -16.03
N THR A 304 56.77 -20.16 -15.32
CA THR A 304 56.38 -21.32 -14.51
C THR A 304 54.92 -21.59 -14.72
N ASN A 305 54.44 -22.78 -14.37
CA ASN A 305 53.02 -23.13 -14.47
C ASN A 305 52.15 -22.03 -13.86
N VAL A 306 51.06 -21.72 -14.57
CA VAL A 306 50.10 -20.68 -14.15
C VAL A 306 48.83 -21.35 -13.70
N VAL A 307 48.44 -21.10 -12.47
CA VAL A 307 47.21 -21.62 -11.88
C VAL A 307 46.25 -20.45 -11.66
N ILE A 308 45.04 -20.53 -12.21
CA ILE A 308 43.94 -19.66 -11.85
C ILE A 308 43.01 -20.38 -10.88
N GLU A 309 42.59 -19.70 -9.84
CA GLU A 309 41.62 -20.20 -8.86
C GLU A 309 40.45 -19.23 -8.79
N LEU A 310 39.22 -19.70 -9.02
CA LEU A 310 38.02 -18.92 -8.85
C LEU A 310 37.56 -19.02 -7.40
N SER A 311 37.27 -17.91 -6.76
CA SER A 311 36.86 -17.87 -5.36
C SER A 311 35.42 -17.45 -5.14
N ASN A 312 34.85 -16.62 -6.04
CA ASN A 312 33.50 -16.11 -5.90
C ASN A 312 32.92 -15.67 -7.25
N ILE A 313 31.58 -15.74 -7.38
CA ILE A 313 30.83 -15.07 -8.45
C ILE A 313 29.68 -14.29 -7.83
N SER A 314 29.45 -13.06 -8.31
CA SER A 314 28.37 -12.17 -7.84
C SER A 314 27.60 -11.59 -9.02
N ASN A 315 26.28 -11.48 -8.84
CA ASN A 315 25.39 -10.73 -9.74
C ASN A 315 25.01 -9.35 -9.21
N GLY A 316 25.72 -8.86 -8.18
CA GLY A 316 25.47 -7.60 -7.49
C GLY A 316 24.51 -7.71 -6.30
N ASN A 317 23.58 -8.65 -6.32
CA ASN A 317 22.63 -8.91 -5.23
C ASN A 317 23.05 -10.11 -4.39
N CYS A 318 23.45 -11.20 -5.06
CA CYS A 318 23.84 -12.46 -4.46
C CYS A 318 25.24 -12.85 -4.90
N SER A 319 25.89 -13.69 -4.09
CA SER A 319 27.19 -14.27 -4.40
C SER A 319 27.20 -15.77 -4.14
N LEU A 320 28.04 -16.48 -4.90
CA LEU A 320 28.29 -17.90 -4.76
C LEU A 320 29.81 -18.12 -4.63
N THR A 321 30.22 -18.84 -3.60
CA THR A 321 31.62 -19.26 -3.44
C THR A 321 31.97 -20.31 -4.50
N LEU A 322 33.14 -20.18 -5.11
CA LEU A 322 33.68 -21.05 -6.12
C LEU A 322 34.95 -21.75 -5.59
N THR A 323 35.26 -22.90 -6.17
CA THR A 323 36.47 -23.70 -5.85
C THR A 323 37.14 -24.23 -7.10
N GLU A 324 36.66 -23.82 -8.29
CA GLU A 324 37.21 -24.25 -9.56
C GLU A 324 38.60 -23.67 -9.79
N SER A 325 39.49 -24.50 -10.29
CA SER A 325 40.84 -24.10 -10.69
C SER A 325 41.21 -24.69 -12.03
N ALA A 326 42.12 -24.03 -12.74
CA ALA A 326 42.69 -24.53 -13.99
C ALA A 326 44.17 -24.18 -14.04
N THR A 327 44.95 -25.04 -14.71
CA THR A 327 46.41 -24.89 -14.83
C THR A 327 46.82 -24.87 -16.28
N VAL A 328 47.66 -23.92 -16.65
CA VAL A 328 48.43 -23.93 -17.89
C VAL A 328 49.86 -24.34 -17.53
N THR A 329 50.30 -25.43 -18.14
CA THR A 329 51.66 -25.93 -17.97
C THR A 329 52.62 -25.10 -18.83
N VAL A 330 53.76 -24.72 -18.27
CA VAL A 330 54.80 -23.96 -18.96
C VAL A 330 56.06 -24.80 -19.06
N GLU A 331 56.48 -25.06 -20.29
CA GLU A 331 57.72 -25.80 -20.55
C GLU A 331 58.77 -24.94 -21.22
N SER A 332 60.02 -25.29 -21.07
CA SER A 332 61.11 -24.66 -21.81
C SER A 332 61.16 -25.23 -23.23
N CYS A 333 60.50 -24.55 -24.15
CA CYS A 333 60.52 -24.94 -25.56
C CYS A 333 61.87 -24.64 -26.21
N SER A 334 62.88 -25.35 -25.83
CA SER A 334 64.19 -25.25 -26.43
C SER A 334 64.30 -26.22 -27.61
N ILE A 335 63.88 -25.77 -28.78
CA ILE A 335 64.07 -26.54 -30.03
C ILE A 335 65.57 -26.64 -30.31
N PRO A 336 66.13 -27.85 -30.38
CA PRO A 336 67.55 -28.01 -30.68
C PRO A 336 67.97 -27.37 -32.02
N LYS A 337 69.03 -26.59 -32.00
CA LYS A 337 69.47 -25.81 -33.17
C LYS A 337 70.58 -26.49 -33.96
N GLY A 338 70.91 -27.71 -33.64
CA GLY A 338 71.95 -28.48 -34.36
C GLY A 338 71.78 -29.98 -34.23
N ILE A 339 72.27 -30.68 -35.25
CA ILE A 339 72.45 -32.11 -35.26
C ILE A 339 73.84 -32.41 -35.75
N SER A 340 74.41 -33.57 -35.27
CA SER A 340 75.69 -34.06 -35.67
C SER A 340 75.57 -35.53 -36.10
N PRO A 341 75.01 -35.81 -37.26
CA PRO A 341 74.71 -37.16 -37.71
C PRO A 341 76.00 -37.87 -38.19
N ASN A 342 76.80 -38.32 -37.22
CA ASN A 342 78.08 -39.04 -37.43
C ASN A 342 78.01 -40.48 -36.97
N GLY A 343 76.90 -40.97 -36.38
CA GLY A 343 76.63 -42.31 -35.94
C GLY A 343 77.20 -42.66 -34.57
N ASP A 344 77.56 -41.69 -33.74
CA ASP A 344 78.05 -41.87 -32.36
C ASP A 344 76.93 -42.00 -31.31
N GLY A 345 75.69 -41.82 -31.73
CA GLY A 345 74.52 -41.88 -30.86
C GLY A 345 74.17 -40.55 -30.12
N LEU A 346 74.92 -39.46 -30.36
CA LEU A 346 74.73 -38.14 -29.75
C LEU A 346 74.32 -37.10 -30.80
N ASN A 347 73.11 -36.55 -30.65
CA ASN A 347 72.55 -35.57 -31.58
C ASN A 347 72.58 -36.02 -33.08
N ASP A 348 72.54 -37.30 -33.34
CA ASP A 348 72.45 -37.82 -34.68
C ASP A 348 71.15 -37.43 -35.39
N ASN A 349 70.09 -37.44 -34.63
CA ASN A 349 68.77 -37.05 -35.09
C ASN A 349 68.31 -35.72 -34.44
N TRP A 350 67.38 -35.03 -35.10
CA TRP A 350 66.78 -33.89 -34.50
C TRP A 350 65.68 -34.33 -33.53
N ASP A 351 66.03 -34.33 -32.24
CA ASP A 351 65.19 -34.76 -31.16
C ASP A 351 64.20 -33.69 -30.76
N LEU A 352 62.92 -33.90 -31.06
CA LEU A 352 61.78 -33.13 -30.68
C LEU A 352 60.80 -33.92 -29.81
N SER A 353 61.29 -34.97 -29.13
CA SER A 353 60.45 -35.89 -28.30
C SER A 353 59.75 -35.22 -27.16
N ALA A 354 60.18 -34.00 -26.74
CA ALA A 354 59.51 -33.19 -25.73
C ALA A 354 58.22 -32.52 -26.26
N TYR A 355 57.89 -32.70 -27.56
CA TYR A 355 56.78 -31.97 -28.21
C TYR A 355 55.85 -32.92 -28.94
N ASN A 356 54.55 -32.57 -28.97
CA ASN A 356 53.53 -33.23 -29.79
C ASN A 356 53.53 -32.65 -31.20
N ILE A 357 54.40 -33.18 -32.09
CA ILE A 357 54.64 -32.64 -33.41
C ILE A 357 53.57 -33.11 -34.38
N LYS A 358 52.81 -32.20 -34.95
CA LYS A 358 51.88 -32.47 -36.03
C LYS A 358 52.56 -32.55 -37.39
N LYS A 359 53.53 -31.65 -37.64
CA LYS A 359 54.29 -31.62 -38.90
C LYS A 359 55.61 -30.89 -38.72
N VAL A 360 56.66 -31.37 -39.39
CA VAL A 360 57.93 -30.69 -39.57
C VAL A 360 58.16 -30.47 -41.09
N GLU A 361 58.57 -29.25 -41.45
CA GLU A 361 59.06 -28.92 -42.77
C GLU A 361 60.43 -28.25 -42.66
N ILE A 362 61.36 -28.65 -43.51
CA ILE A 362 62.72 -28.12 -43.50
C ILE A 362 63.02 -27.55 -44.90
N PHE A 363 63.65 -26.38 -44.90
CA PHE A 363 63.95 -25.62 -46.10
C PHE A 363 65.49 -25.34 -46.17
N ASN A 364 66.06 -25.37 -47.35
CA ASN A 364 67.41 -24.87 -47.55
C ASN A 364 67.47 -23.34 -47.52
N ARG A 365 68.71 -22.79 -47.63
CA ARG A 365 68.93 -21.29 -47.61
C ARG A 365 68.27 -20.58 -48.79
N TYR A 366 67.80 -21.26 -49.80
CA TYR A 366 67.08 -20.67 -50.94
C TYR A 366 65.55 -20.75 -50.81
N GLY A 367 65.06 -21.26 -49.63
CA GLY A 367 63.61 -21.39 -49.37
C GLY A 367 63.01 -22.63 -50.08
N THR A 368 63.80 -23.51 -50.64
CA THR A 368 63.30 -24.75 -51.21
C THR A 368 63.10 -25.81 -50.10
N LYS A 369 61.91 -26.38 -50.06
CA LYS A 369 61.58 -27.42 -49.09
C LYS A 369 62.42 -28.70 -49.43
N VAL A 370 63.16 -29.20 -48.49
CA VAL A 370 64.05 -30.34 -48.65
C VAL A 370 63.62 -31.57 -47.88
N TYR A 371 62.76 -31.33 -46.83
CA TYR A 371 62.21 -32.43 -46.02
C TYR A 371 60.86 -32.03 -45.48
N SER A 372 59.93 -32.98 -45.42
CA SER A 372 58.59 -32.76 -44.76
C SER A 372 58.12 -34.07 -44.17
N LYS A 373 57.64 -34.00 -42.90
CA LYS A 373 57.07 -35.15 -42.22
C LYS A 373 55.88 -34.74 -41.36
N SER A 374 54.74 -35.44 -41.52
CA SER A 374 53.61 -35.39 -40.60
C SER A 374 53.77 -36.42 -39.48
N ASN A 375 53.35 -36.12 -38.28
CA ASN A 375 53.56 -36.96 -37.08
C ASN A 375 55.00 -37.31 -36.92
N TYR A 376 55.86 -36.32 -36.80
CA TYR A 376 57.32 -36.47 -36.72
C TYR A 376 57.73 -37.19 -35.41
N GLU A 377 58.55 -38.23 -35.50
CA GLU A 377 59.01 -39.08 -34.41
C GLU A 377 60.56 -39.10 -34.29
N ASN A 378 61.19 -37.94 -34.50
CA ASN A 378 62.67 -37.76 -34.39
C ASN A 378 63.51 -38.49 -35.46
N GLU A 379 62.92 -38.72 -36.63
CA GLU A 379 63.56 -39.47 -37.69
C GLU A 379 64.45 -38.63 -38.64
N TRP A 380 64.55 -37.34 -38.49
CA TRP A 380 65.39 -36.49 -39.36
C TRP A 380 66.84 -36.46 -38.85
N PHE A 381 67.73 -36.98 -39.66
CA PHE A 381 69.20 -37.01 -39.45
C PHE A 381 69.92 -36.19 -40.52
N GLY A 382 69.28 -35.14 -41.09
CA GLY A 382 69.83 -34.29 -42.14
C GLY A 382 69.71 -34.90 -43.52
N GLN A 383 68.66 -35.67 -43.81
CA GLN A 383 68.32 -36.23 -45.13
C GLN A 383 67.19 -35.39 -45.78
N SER A 384 67.10 -35.48 -47.11
CA SER A 384 66.02 -34.98 -47.92
C SER A 384 64.84 -35.93 -47.93
N ASP A 385 63.65 -35.49 -48.47
CA ASP A 385 62.48 -36.39 -48.69
C ASP A 385 62.80 -37.62 -49.51
N SER A 386 63.82 -37.54 -50.40
CA SER A 386 64.27 -38.67 -51.18
C SER A 386 65.33 -39.59 -50.47
N GLY A 387 65.65 -39.28 -49.22
CA GLY A 387 66.56 -40.01 -48.38
C GLY A 387 68.06 -39.72 -48.62
N ASN A 388 68.36 -38.73 -49.49
CA ASN A 388 69.76 -38.33 -49.75
C ASN A 388 70.28 -37.42 -48.62
N GLU A 389 71.53 -37.59 -48.24
CA GLU A 389 72.13 -36.64 -47.25
C GLU A 389 72.16 -35.24 -47.76
N LEU A 390 71.75 -34.32 -46.89
CA LEU A 390 71.83 -32.86 -47.15
C LEU A 390 73.24 -32.42 -46.73
N PRO A 391 73.81 -31.42 -47.45
CA PRO A 391 75.14 -30.85 -47.11
C PRO A 391 75.11 -30.21 -45.68
N ASP A 392 76.26 -30.20 -45.05
CA ASP A 392 76.45 -29.41 -43.81
C ASP A 392 76.13 -27.96 -44.03
N GLY A 393 75.46 -27.40 -43.02
CA GLY A 393 75.01 -26.01 -43.12
C GLY A 393 73.72 -25.69 -42.40
N THR A 394 73.31 -24.48 -42.55
CA THR A 394 72.05 -23.96 -41.93
C THR A 394 70.86 -24.27 -42.80
N TYR A 395 69.85 -24.87 -42.16
CA TYR A 395 68.54 -25.10 -42.74
C TYR A 395 67.47 -24.32 -41.90
N TYR A 396 66.37 -24.05 -42.48
CA TYR A 396 65.27 -23.37 -41.82
C TYR A 396 64.11 -24.32 -41.62
N PHE A 397 63.44 -24.25 -40.51
CA PHE A 397 62.29 -25.13 -40.20
C PHE A 397 61.01 -24.39 -39.99
N VAL A 398 59.92 -25.08 -40.22
CA VAL A 398 58.58 -24.82 -39.76
C VAL A 398 58.09 -26.05 -39.03
N ILE A 399 57.69 -25.88 -37.76
CA ILE A 399 57.12 -26.95 -36.94
C ILE A 399 55.70 -26.56 -36.57
N ASP A 400 54.75 -27.39 -36.98
CA ASP A 400 53.39 -27.35 -36.53
C ASP A 400 53.22 -28.35 -35.37
N PHE A 401 52.76 -27.86 -34.24
CA PHE A 401 52.45 -28.66 -33.05
C PHE A 401 50.96 -29.02 -33.00
N THR A 402 50.59 -30.02 -32.19
CA THR A 402 49.20 -30.36 -31.93
C THR A 402 48.59 -29.41 -30.91
N ASP A 403 49.36 -28.91 -29.95
CA ASP A 403 48.98 -28.21 -28.73
C ASP A 403 49.73 -26.88 -28.48
N LEU A 404 50.67 -26.51 -29.39
CA LEU A 404 51.40 -25.26 -29.37
C LEU A 404 51.26 -24.50 -30.69
N GLU A 405 51.62 -23.21 -30.71
CA GLU A 405 51.69 -22.43 -31.92
C GLU A 405 52.81 -22.89 -32.85
N THR A 406 52.63 -22.74 -34.17
CA THR A 406 53.65 -23.02 -35.19
C THR A 406 54.92 -22.24 -34.91
N LYS A 407 56.04 -22.91 -34.80
CA LYS A 407 57.38 -22.30 -34.62
C LYS A 407 58.21 -22.37 -35.89
N THR A 408 58.93 -21.30 -36.14
CA THR A 408 59.93 -21.23 -37.24
C THR A 408 61.29 -20.91 -36.65
N GLY A 409 62.31 -21.38 -37.31
CA GLY A 409 63.69 -21.15 -36.84
C GLY A 409 64.72 -21.72 -37.79
N TRP A 410 65.90 -21.95 -37.27
CA TRP A 410 66.97 -22.55 -38.02
C TRP A 410 67.62 -23.73 -37.25
N ILE A 411 68.19 -24.69 -38.02
CA ILE A 411 68.91 -25.82 -37.51
C ILE A 411 70.17 -25.97 -38.34
N TYR A 412 71.27 -26.33 -37.69
CA TYR A 412 72.59 -26.56 -38.32
C TYR A 412 72.88 -28.04 -38.37
N ILE A 413 73.31 -28.51 -39.54
CA ILE A 413 73.84 -29.85 -39.72
C ILE A 413 75.40 -29.74 -39.69
N ASN A 414 76.05 -30.46 -38.81
CA ASN A 414 77.49 -30.56 -38.70
C ASN A 414 77.90 -31.99 -38.60
N ARG A 415 78.47 -32.54 -39.66
CA ARG A 415 79.04 -33.88 -39.67
C ARG A 415 80.52 -33.75 -39.44
N GLU A 416 80.98 -33.90 -38.18
CA GLU A 416 82.39 -34.00 -37.90
C GLU A 416 82.92 -35.27 -38.55
N ARG A 417 83.85 -35.15 -39.50
CA ARG A 417 84.57 -36.26 -40.19
C ARG A 417 85.83 -36.51 -39.49
#